data_e6ffc6c288f3239e06c62fb7baba8b75
#
_entry.id   e6ffc6c288f3239e06c62fb7baba8b75
#
_cell.length_a   1.000
_cell.length_b   1.000
_cell.length_c   1.000
_cell.angle_alpha   90.00
_cell.angle_beta   90.00
_cell.angle_gamma   90.00
#
_symmetry.space_group_name_H-M   'P 1'
#
loop_
_entity.id
_entity.type
_entity.pdbx_description
1 polymer ?
#
loop_
_entity_poly.entity_id
_entity_poly.type
_entity_poly.pdbx_seq_one_letter_code
_entity_poly.pdbx_strand_id
1 'polypeptide(L)'
;VKKSLLGSILALAMAPLFAQVTVEDPWVRGTVPKQQATGAFMMLTAETDARLVAAESPVAGVVEIHEMAMENDVMKMREIPALDLPAGQTMELKPGGYHVMLMQLKEQMVGGTVVPITLIFEDSAGERFTQEIEARVTALGAAREGADKPMQHQHGHRH
;
A
#
# COMPACT_ATOMS: atom_id res chain seq x y z
N VAL A 1 9.11 58.08 34.95
CA VAL A 1 9.09 56.61 35.05
C VAL A 1 8.38 56.08 33.80
N LYS A 2 9.19 55.62 32.77
CA LYS A 2 8.67 55.04 31.54
C LYS A 2 8.52 53.53 31.76
N LYS A 3 7.29 53.02 31.78
CA LYS A 3 7.02 51.57 31.77
C LYS A 3 6.96 51.10 30.31
N SER A 4 7.99 50.39 29.86
CA SER A 4 8.00 49.69 28.60
C SER A 4 7.24 48.37 28.77
N LEU A 5 6.08 48.26 28.13
CA LEU A 5 5.39 46.97 27.94
C LEU A 5 6.03 46.26 26.74
N LEU A 6 6.82 45.23 27.02
CA LEU A 6 7.29 44.29 26.03
C LEU A 6 6.14 43.31 25.73
N GLY A 7 5.45 43.51 24.61
CA GLY A 7 4.49 42.54 24.10
C GLY A 7 5.22 41.34 23.48
N SER A 8 5.19 40.22 24.14
CA SER A 8 5.64 38.94 23.54
C SER A 8 4.63 38.49 22.47
N ILE A 9 5.01 38.61 21.21
CA ILE A 9 4.29 38.00 20.10
C ILE A 9 4.65 36.50 20.13
N LEU A 10 3.70 35.70 20.59
CA LEU A 10 3.77 34.24 20.50
C LEU A 10 3.51 33.86 19.03
N ALA A 11 4.55 33.66 18.26
CA ALA A 11 4.43 33.11 16.90
C ALA A 11 3.99 31.65 17.01
N LEU A 12 2.72 31.40 16.73
CA LEU A 12 2.18 30.05 16.58
C LEU A 12 2.76 29.48 15.29
N ALA A 13 3.79 28.66 15.39
CA ALA A 13 4.32 27.91 14.26
C ALA A 13 3.24 26.89 13.83
N MET A 14 2.49 27.19 12.80
CA MET A 14 1.66 26.20 12.12
C MET A 14 2.59 25.19 11.44
N ALA A 15 2.78 24.02 12.03
CA ALA A 15 3.39 22.90 11.35
C ALA A 15 2.49 22.53 10.17
N PRO A 16 3.06 22.32 8.96
CA PRO A 16 2.27 21.88 7.83
C PRO A 16 1.64 20.53 8.17
N LEU A 17 0.32 20.45 8.11
CA LEU A 17 -0.41 19.19 8.16
C LEU A 17 -0.15 18.45 6.85
N PHE A 18 0.85 17.57 6.86
CA PHE A 18 1.03 16.64 5.75
C PHE A 18 -0.09 15.61 5.79
N ALA A 19 -0.69 15.34 4.61
CA ALA A 19 -1.59 14.21 4.47
C ALA A 19 -0.86 12.94 4.90
N GLN A 20 -1.44 12.19 5.85
CA GLN A 20 -0.86 10.93 6.30
C GLN A 20 -1.65 9.77 5.73
N VAL A 21 -0.93 8.75 5.30
CA VAL A 21 -1.49 7.48 4.88
C VAL A 21 -0.99 6.40 5.83
N THR A 22 -1.91 5.72 6.48
CA THR A 22 -1.59 4.54 7.28
C THR A 22 -1.45 3.34 6.37
N VAL A 23 -0.32 2.64 6.46
CA VAL A 23 -0.04 1.41 5.72
C VAL A 23 -0.02 0.25 6.70
N GLU A 24 -0.90 -0.73 6.47
CA GLU A 24 -1.02 -1.91 7.32
C GLU A 24 -0.72 -3.19 6.53
N ASP A 25 -0.07 -4.13 7.20
CA ASP A 25 0.26 -5.47 6.69
C ASP A 25 0.91 -5.50 5.30
N PRO A 26 1.95 -4.71 5.00
CA PRO A 26 2.61 -4.76 3.72
C PRO A 26 3.35 -6.08 3.53
N TRP A 27 3.10 -6.74 2.40
CA TRP A 27 3.77 -7.98 2.06
C TRP A 27 3.99 -8.13 0.56
N VAL A 28 4.98 -8.93 0.19
CA VAL A 28 5.34 -9.27 -1.18
C VAL A 28 5.20 -10.77 -1.36
N ARG A 29 4.64 -11.20 -2.47
CA ARG A 29 4.57 -12.62 -2.81
C ARG A 29 5.96 -13.14 -3.17
N GLY A 30 6.39 -14.21 -2.52
CA GLY A 30 7.63 -14.92 -2.82
C GLY A 30 7.66 -15.40 -4.27
N THR A 31 8.85 -15.58 -4.80
CA THR A 31 9.07 -16.00 -6.18
C THR A 31 9.93 -17.26 -6.25
N VAL A 32 9.83 -17.95 -7.38
CA VAL A 32 10.80 -19.00 -7.75
C VAL A 32 12.04 -18.36 -8.40
N PRO A 33 13.17 -19.08 -8.47
CA PRO A 33 14.37 -18.58 -9.16
C PRO A 33 14.05 -18.13 -10.59
N LYS A 34 14.62 -17.00 -11.02
CA LYS A 34 14.45 -16.40 -12.35
C LYS A 34 13.06 -15.84 -12.68
N GLN A 35 12.10 -15.88 -11.76
CA GLN A 35 10.84 -15.19 -11.93
C GLN A 35 11.09 -13.68 -11.99
N GLN A 36 10.49 -12.97 -12.97
CA GLN A 36 10.78 -11.57 -13.26
C GLN A 36 9.76 -10.59 -12.69
N ALA A 37 8.66 -11.07 -12.14
CA ALA A 37 7.59 -10.20 -11.62
C ALA A 37 6.89 -10.82 -10.42
N THR A 38 6.45 -9.95 -9.50
CA THR A 38 5.62 -10.33 -8.37
C THR A 38 4.76 -9.16 -7.90
N GLY A 39 3.76 -9.44 -7.06
CA GLY A 39 2.88 -8.43 -6.47
C GLY A 39 3.25 -8.07 -5.04
N ALA A 40 3.05 -6.80 -4.69
CA ALA A 40 3.04 -6.29 -3.33
C ALA A 40 1.63 -5.86 -2.95
N PHE A 41 1.25 -6.14 -1.71
CA PHE A 41 -0.10 -5.99 -1.19
C PHE A 41 -0.07 -5.34 0.18
N MET A 42 -1.10 -4.56 0.50
CA MET A 42 -1.19 -3.81 1.75
C MET A 42 -2.58 -3.21 1.93
N MET A 43 -2.88 -2.70 3.09
CA MET A 43 -4.04 -1.84 3.32
C MET A 43 -3.59 -0.40 3.46
N LEU A 44 -4.28 0.51 2.78
CA LEU A 44 -4.00 1.94 2.78
C LEU A 44 -5.21 2.72 3.29
N THR A 45 -5.00 3.57 4.28
CA THR A 45 -6.04 4.46 4.80
C THR A 45 -5.49 5.88 4.88
N ALA A 46 -6.04 6.79 4.07
CA ALA A 46 -5.66 8.19 4.08
C ALA A 46 -6.52 8.98 5.09
N GLU A 47 -5.92 9.90 5.84
CA GLU A 47 -6.66 10.78 6.76
C GLU A 47 -7.46 11.84 6.01
N THR A 48 -6.92 12.32 4.89
CA THR A 48 -7.55 13.24 3.95
C THR A 48 -7.49 12.65 2.55
N ASP A 49 -8.34 13.10 1.64
CA ASP A 49 -8.36 12.60 0.27
C ASP A 49 -6.96 12.66 -0.36
N ALA A 50 -6.52 11.54 -0.86
CA ALA A 50 -5.23 11.38 -1.51
C ALA A 50 -5.30 10.34 -2.65
N ARG A 51 -4.22 10.17 -3.38
CA ARG A 51 -4.05 9.15 -4.40
C ARG A 51 -2.68 8.51 -4.27
N LEU A 52 -2.58 7.22 -4.45
CA LEU A 52 -1.31 6.55 -4.72
C LEU A 52 -1.02 6.71 -6.22
N VAL A 53 0.04 7.43 -6.57
CA VAL A 53 0.36 7.78 -7.96
C VAL A 53 1.57 7.04 -8.52
N ALA A 54 2.44 6.52 -7.66
CA ALA A 54 3.58 5.72 -8.06
C ALA A 54 4.13 4.90 -6.89
N ALA A 55 4.99 3.96 -7.18
CA ALA A 55 5.80 3.27 -6.19
C ALA A 55 7.16 2.91 -6.79
N GLU A 56 8.16 2.76 -5.92
CA GLU A 56 9.53 2.42 -6.29
C GLU A 56 10.08 1.38 -5.33
N SER A 57 10.98 0.54 -5.80
CA SER A 57 11.73 -0.40 -4.97
C SER A 57 13.10 -0.69 -5.58
N PRO A 58 14.17 -0.79 -4.77
CA PRO A 58 15.50 -1.13 -5.28
C PRO A 58 15.59 -2.56 -5.84
N VAL A 59 14.62 -3.44 -5.50
CA VAL A 59 14.63 -4.85 -5.97
C VAL A 59 14.02 -5.05 -7.36
N ALA A 60 13.40 -4.00 -7.93
CA ALA A 60 12.73 -4.05 -9.21
C ALA A 60 13.21 -2.96 -10.16
N GLY A 61 13.25 -3.26 -11.45
CA GLY A 61 13.57 -2.26 -12.47
C GLY A 61 12.37 -1.39 -12.85
N VAL A 62 11.17 -1.94 -12.74
CA VAL A 62 9.89 -1.25 -13.01
C VAL A 62 8.90 -1.58 -11.90
N VAL A 63 8.21 -0.56 -11.41
CA VAL A 63 7.14 -0.70 -10.41
C VAL A 63 5.92 0.07 -10.89
N GLU A 64 4.77 -0.59 -10.93
CA GLU A 64 3.52 -0.05 -11.43
C GLU A 64 2.36 -0.34 -10.47
N ILE A 65 1.31 0.48 -10.53
CA ILE A 65 0.07 0.23 -9.82
C ILE A 65 -0.88 -0.46 -10.80
N HIS A 66 -1.36 -1.63 -10.44
CA HIS A 66 -2.23 -2.45 -11.27
C HIS A 66 -3.59 -2.70 -10.61
N GLU A 67 -4.58 -2.97 -11.47
CA GLU A 67 -5.86 -3.51 -11.06
C GLU A 67 -6.18 -4.79 -11.85
N MET A 68 -7.06 -5.60 -11.28
CA MET A 68 -7.72 -6.67 -12.02
C MET A 68 -9.05 -6.15 -12.53
N ALA A 69 -9.27 -6.20 -13.83
CA ALA A 69 -10.50 -5.77 -14.48
C ALA A 69 -11.14 -6.91 -15.25
N MET A 70 -12.47 -7.00 -15.20
CA MET A 70 -13.22 -7.94 -16.02
C MET A 70 -13.40 -7.38 -17.42
N GLU A 71 -12.95 -8.11 -18.42
CA GLU A 71 -13.03 -7.74 -19.82
C GLU A 71 -13.46 -8.95 -20.64
N ASN A 72 -14.66 -8.90 -21.27
CA ASN A 72 -15.24 -10.01 -22.02
C ASN A 72 -15.27 -11.34 -21.23
N ASP A 73 -15.73 -11.31 -19.97
CA ASP A 73 -15.77 -12.46 -19.03
C ASP A 73 -14.39 -13.04 -18.65
N VAL A 74 -13.32 -12.31 -18.94
CA VAL A 74 -11.94 -12.68 -18.58
C VAL A 74 -11.35 -11.62 -17.64
N MET A 75 -10.79 -12.06 -16.52
CA MET A 75 -10.04 -11.17 -15.62
C MET A 75 -8.69 -10.84 -16.24
N LYS A 76 -8.45 -9.55 -16.46
CA LYS A 76 -7.18 -9.03 -16.96
C LYS A 76 -6.54 -8.08 -15.98
N MET A 77 -5.24 -8.17 -15.87
CA MET A 77 -4.41 -7.23 -15.12
C MET A 77 -4.04 -6.06 -16.03
N ARG A 78 -4.17 -4.83 -15.52
CA ARG A 78 -3.76 -3.63 -16.25
C ARG A 78 -3.19 -2.57 -15.31
N GLU A 79 -2.27 -1.79 -15.83
CA GLU A 79 -1.76 -0.60 -15.13
C GLU A 79 -2.86 0.46 -15.02
N ILE A 80 -2.89 1.13 -13.87
CA ILE A 80 -3.69 2.33 -13.63
C ILE A 80 -2.78 3.49 -13.24
N PRO A 81 -3.09 4.74 -13.66
CA PRO A 81 -2.25 5.90 -13.37
C PRO A 81 -2.25 6.29 -11.90
N ALA A 82 -3.30 5.96 -11.17
CA ALA A 82 -3.43 6.25 -9.75
C ALA A 82 -4.52 5.39 -9.10
N LEU A 83 -4.38 5.18 -7.79
CA LEU A 83 -5.40 4.58 -6.95
C LEU A 83 -5.94 5.65 -6.00
N ASP A 84 -7.23 5.97 -6.10
CA ASP A 84 -7.88 6.93 -5.22
C ASP A 84 -8.00 6.37 -3.79
N LEU A 85 -7.67 7.22 -2.83
CA LEU A 85 -7.76 6.94 -1.40
C LEU A 85 -8.69 7.97 -0.75
N PRO A 86 -10.01 7.75 -0.77
CA PRO A 86 -10.95 8.63 -0.09
C PRO A 86 -10.68 8.70 1.41
N ALA A 87 -10.79 9.89 2.00
CA ALA A 87 -10.52 10.13 3.42
C ALA A 87 -11.23 9.13 4.33
N GLY A 88 -10.49 8.50 5.22
CA GLY A 88 -11.02 7.57 6.22
C GLY A 88 -11.45 6.20 5.68
N GLN A 89 -11.35 5.95 4.38
CA GLN A 89 -11.69 4.67 3.76
C GLN A 89 -10.43 3.81 3.57
N THR A 90 -10.45 2.60 4.11
CA THR A 90 -9.37 1.64 3.89
C THR A 90 -9.49 1.02 2.49
N MET A 91 -8.46 1.21 1.68
CA MET A 91 -8.31 0.58 0.37
C MET A 91 -7.41 -0.64 0.52
N GLU A 92 -7.92 -1.80 0.18
CA GLU A 92 -7.18 -3.06 0.28
C GLU A 92 -6.55 -3.43 -1.06
N LEU A 93 -5.22 -3.52 -1.08
CA LEU A 93 -4.47 -4.10 -2.18
C LEU A 93 -4.26 -5.58 -1.86
N LYS A 94 -4.83 -6.45 -2.68
CA LYS A 94 -4.84 -7.91 -2.44
C LYS A 94 -4.77 -8.70 -3.76
N PRO A 95 -4.36 -9.97 -3.70
CA PRO A 95 -4.44 -10.86 -4.85
C PRO A 95 -5.85 -10.89 -5.44
N GLY A 96 -5.93 -10.69 -6.76
CA GLY A 96 -7.22 -10.58 -7.47
C GLY A 96 -7.86 -9.19 -7.47
N GLY A 97 -7.24 -8.21 -6.82
CA GLY A 97 -7.67 -6.82 -6.78
C GLY A 97 -6.57 -5.85 -7.19
N TYR A 98 -6.57 -4.66 -6.59
CA TYR A 98 -5.46 -3.71 -6.73
C TYR A 98 -4.18 -4.28 -6.16
N HIS A 99 -3.05 -3.92 -6.74
CA HIS A 99 -1.72 -4.29 -6.24
C HIS A 99 -0.61 -3.39 -6.80
N VAL A 100 0.51 -3.40 -6.13
CA VAL A 100 1.76 -2.83 -6.65
C VAL A 100 2.52 -3.96 -7.33
N MET A 101 2.77 -3.80 -8.63
CA MET A 101 3.48 -4.80 -9.42
C MET A 101 4.96 -4.47 -9.48
N LEU A 102 5.78 -5.38 -8.99
CA LEU A 102 7.25 -5.32 -9.06
C LEU A 102 7.71 -6.12 -10.25
N MET A 103 8.32 -5.47 -11.24
CA MET A 103 8.76 -6.08 -12.49
C MET A 103 10.25 -5.87 -12.72
N GLN A 104 10.81 -6.66 -13.61
CA GLN A 104 12.28 -6.71 -13.83
C GLN A 104 13.01 -6.92 -12.49
N LEU A 105 12.60 -7.96 -11.77
CA LEU A 105 13.18 -8.30 -10.49
C LEU A 105 14.68 -8.56 -10.63
N LYS A 106 15.48 -7.95 -9.77
CA LYS A 106 16.94 -8.08 -9.75
C LYS A 106 17.40 -9.31 -8.98
N GLU A 107 16.54 -9.85 -8.13
CA GLU A 107 16.80 -10.99 -7.27
C GLU A 107 15.52 -11.76 -6.98
N GLN A 108 15.67 -12.99 -6.48
CA GLN A 108 14.54 -13.79 -6.03
C GLN A 108 13.95 -13.22 -4.75
N MET A 109 12.63 -13.12 -4.67
CA MET A 109 11.91 -12.78 -3.45
C MET A 109 11.77 -14.03 -2.57
N VAL A 110 12.64 -14.14 -1.57
CA VAL A 110 12.71 -15.30 -0.66
C VAL A 110 11.86 -15.05 0.57
N GLY A 111 11.01 -16.02 0.92
CA GLY A 111 10.15 -15.94 2.11
C GLY A 111 10.92 -15.63 3.39
N GLY A 112 10.37 -14.71 4.19
CA GLY A 112 10.97 -14.23 5.44
C GLY A 112 11.91 -13.03 5.29
N THR A 113 12.32 -12.68 4.08
CA THR A 113 13.08 -11.45 3.82
C THR A 113 12.17 -10.22 3.78
N VAL A 114 12.77 -9.03 3.78
CA VAL A 114 12.06 -7.75 3.76
C VAL A 114 12.45 -6.99 2.51
N VAL A 115 11.45 -6.39 1.87
CA VAL A 115 11.59 -5.57 0.66
C VAL A 115 11.24 -4.13 0.98
N PRO A 116 12.15 -3.16 0.81
CA PRO A 116 11.82 -1.75 0.93
C PRO A 116 11.02 -1.30 -0.28
N ILE A 117 9.93 -0.58 -0.04
CA ILE A 117 9.09 0.02 -1.07
C ILE A 117 8.84 1.47 -0.70
N THR A 118 9.05 2.38 -1.64
CA THR A 118 8.68 3.79 -1.50
C THR A 118 7.37 4.02 -2.22
N LEU A 119 6.34 4.41 -1.46
CA LEU A 119 5.03 4.79 -1.99
C LEU A 119 5.02 6.29 -2.24
N ILE A 120 4.51 6.71 -3.39
CA ILE A 120 4.40 8.12 -3.78
C ILE A 120 2.92 8.47 -3.87
N PHE A 121 2.51 9.38 -3.01
CA PHE A 121 1.14 9.87 -2.92
C PHE A 121 1.02 11.29 -3.44
N GLU A 122 -0.20 11.67 -3.80
CA GLU A 122 -0.57 13.03 -4.14
C GLU A 122 -1.83 13.41 -3.33
N ASP A 123 -1.78 14.56 -2.67
CA ASP A 123 -2.93 15.07 -1.92
C ASP A 123 -3.95 15.80 -2.83
N SER A 124 -5.05 16.27 -2.24
CA SER A 124 -6.10 16.99 -2.98
C SER A 124 -5.66 18.33 -3.57
N ALA A 125 -4.54 18.88 -3.11
CA ALA A 125 -3.93 20.10 -3.66
C ALA A 125 -2.93 19.80 -4.80
N GLY A 126 -2.72 18.52 -5.15
CA GLY A 126 -1.74 18.09 -6.15
C GLY A 126 -0.30 18.03 -5.62
N GLU A 127 -0.10 18.16 -4.32
CA GLU A 127 1.20 18.05 -3.67
C GLU A 127 1.57 16.60 -3.46
N ARG A 128 2.78 16.23 -3.86
CA ARG A 128 3.31 14.87 -3.71
C ARG A 128 4.08 14.72 -2.42
N PHE A 129 3.89 13.57 -1.79
CA PHE A 129 4.65 13.15 -0.62
C PHE A 129 4.98 11.66 -0.74
N THR A 130 6.04 11.24 -0.08
CA THR A 130 6.51 9.85 -0.12
C THR A 130 6.46 9.22 1.25
N GLN A 131 6.29 7.90 1.26
CA GLN A 131 6.36 7.10 2.47
C GLN A 131 7.12 5.82 2.17
N GLU A 132 8.18 5.58 2.92
CA GLU A 132 8.95 4.34 2.83
C GLU A 132 8.33 3.30 3.76
N ILE A 133 8.17 2.08 3.24
CA ILE A 133 7.66 0.93 3.97
C ILE A 133 8.58 -0.28 3.78
N GLU A 134 8.51 -1.21 4.72
CA GLU A 134 9.15 -2.51 4.63
C GLU A 134 8.10 -3.60 4.51
N ALA A 135 8.08 -4.29 3.37
CA ALA A 135 7.15 -5.36 3.09
C ALA A 135 7.81 -6.72 3.29
N ARG A 136 7.21 -7.56 4.14
CA ARG A 136 7.71 -8.91 4.36
C ARG A 136 7.38 -9.81 3.17
N VAL A 137 8.35 -10.58 2.71
CA VAL A 137 8.11 -11.59 1.68
C VAL A 137 7.43 -12.82 2.29
N THR A 138 6.27 -13.18 1.75
CA THR A 138 5.55 -14.40 2.09
C THR A 138 5.92 -15.50 1.11
N ALA A 139 6.43 -16.62 1.59
CA ALA A 139 6.83 -17.75 0.76
C ALA A 139 5.66 -18.26 -0.09
N LEU A 140 5.97 -18.78 -1.28
CA LEU A 140 5.00 -19.45 -2.14
C LEU A 140 4.35 -20.62 -1.39
N GLY A 141 3.02 -20.71 -1.46
CA GLY A 141 2.25 -21.76 -0.79
C GLY A 141 2.07 -21.58 0.72
N ALA A 142 2.65 -20.54 1.33
CA ALA A 142 2.36 -20.21 2.72
C ALA A 142 0.98 -19.56 2.84
N ALA A 143 0.09 -20.14 3.65
CA ALA A 143 -1.15 -19.49 4.05
C ALA A 143 -0.80 -18.28 4.94
N ARG A 144 -1.37 -17.11 4.66
CA ARG A 144 -1.28 -15.98 5.60
C ARG A 144 -2.16 -16.28 6.81
N GLU A 145 -1.59 -16.25 7.99
CA GLU A 145 -2.38 -16.32 9.22
C GLU A 145 -3.38 -15.15 9.24
N GLY A 146 -4.65 -15.47 9.11
CA GLY A 146 -5.75 -14.52 9.21
C GLY A 146 -6.68 -14.40 8.00
N ALA A 147 -6.35 -14.99 6.83
CA ALA A 147 -7.17 -14.86 5.63
C ALA A 147 -8.22 -15.96 5.43
N ASP A 148 -8.14 -17.09 6.14
CA ASP A 148 -9.11 -18.18 6.06
C ASP A 148 -9.50 -18.69 7.45
N LYS A 149 -10.53 -18.09 8.04
CA LYS A 149 -11.38 -18.85 8.96
C LYS A 149 -12.45 -19.54 8.11
N PRO A 150 -12.44 -20.88 7.97
CA PRO A 150 -13.54 -21.57 7.33
C PRO A 150 -14.81 -21.29 8.13
N MET A 151 -15.84 -20.77 7.49
CA MET A 151 -17.18 -20.79 8.07
C MET A 151 -17.55 -22.24 8.31
N GLN A 152 -17.54 -22.64 9.57
CA GLN A 152 -18.11 -23.91 9.97
C GLN A 152 -19.62 -23.83 9.76
N HIS A 153 -20.10 -24.42 8.69
CA HIS A 153 -21.51 -24.73 8.55
C HIS A 153 -21.85 -25.83 9.57
N GLN A 154 -22.42 -25.40 10.67
CA GLN A 154 -23.07 -26.34 11.60
C GLN A 154 -24.35 -26.87 10.91
N HIS A 155 -24.24 -28.04 10.32
CA HIS A 155 -25.43 -28.84 10.02
C HIS A 155 -25.97 -29.39 11.33
N GLY A 156 -26.97 -28.72 11.86
CA GLY A 156 -27.78 -29.25 12.94
C GLY A 156 -28.68 -30.37 12.41
N HIS A 157 -28.31 -31.64 12.66
CA HIS A 157 -29.25 -32.72 12.54
C HIS A 157 -30.16 -32.68 13.76
N ARG A 158 -31.44 -32.41 13.54
CA ARG A 158 -32.50 -32.74 14.50
C ARG A 158 -33.09 -34.08 14.09
N HIS A 159 -33.06 -35.00 15.04
CA HIS A 159 -33.93 -36.18 15.11
C HIS A 159 -35.26 -35.75 15.72
#